data_55b49d753260c1ffc7d72be36f3026c4
#
_entry.id   55b49d753260c1ffc7d72be36f3026c4
#
_cell.length_a   1.000
_cell.length_b   1.000
_cell.length_c   1.000
_cell.angle_alpha   90.00
_cell.angle_beta   90.00
_cell.angle_gamma   90.00
#
_symmetry.space_group_name_H-M   'P 1'
#
loop_
_entity.id
_entity.type
_entity.pdbx_description
1 polymer ?
#
loop_
_entity_poly.entity_id
_entity_poly.type
_entity_poly.pdbx_seq_one_letter_code
_entity_poly.pdbx_strand_id
1 'polypeptide(L)'
;DAIHLKINAGFEHSLALGPPRAGGLEVSSGPVTLQLDRWSAARADGLKIRVRESLQGQGFSFDNPHAPPPVKQMSVQELRAALDRGDKLWLFDVRGDDERALASLPAAKPWDEDAIKLVDGLPADATIVFHCHRGGRSQAVAERYRRKGYTNLHNLAGGIDAWAREIDREIPTY
;
A
#
# COMPACT_ATOMS: atom_id res chain seq x y z
N ASP A 1 -8.89 -32.93 -5.48
CA ASP A 1 -8.66 -31.50 -5.70
C ASP A 1 -7.42 -31.07 -4.92
N ALA A 2 -6.70 -30.09 -5.46
CA ALA A 2 -5.55 -29.47 -4.81
C ALA A 2 -5.89 -28.01 -4.46
N ILE A 3 -5.23 -27.47 -3.44
CA ILE A 3 -5.31 -26.05 -3.12
C ILE A 3 -4.17 -25.34 -3.87
N HIS A 4 -4.53 -24.46 -4.79
CA HIS A 4 -3.57 -23.67 -5.55
C HIS A 4 -3.28 -22.36 -4.84
N LEU A 5 -2.04 -22.14 -4.41
CA LEU A 5 -1.57 -20.86 -3.91
C LEU A 5 -0.91 -20.08 -5.04
N LYS A 6 -1.38 -18.87 -5.29
CA LYS A 6 -0.77 -17.93 -6.23
C LYS A 6 -0.32 -16.67 -5.51
N ILE A 7 0.93 -16.26 -5.79
CA ILE A 7 1.53 -15.02 -5.26
C ILE A 7 2.03 -14.22 -6.47
N ASN A 8 1.38 -13.09 -6.73
CA ASN A 8 1.77 -12.23 -7.85
C ASN A 8 3.04 -11.41 -7.53
N ALA A 9 3.51 -10.62 -8.49
CA ALA A 9 4.69 -9.77 -8.33
C ALA A 9 4.53 -8.70 -7.23
N GLY A 10 3.30 -8.29 -6.93
CA GLY A 10 2.98 -7.35 -5.84
C GLY A 10 2.74 -8.02 -4.48
N PHE A 11 3.08 -9.31 -4.34
CA PHE A 11 2.82 -10.10 -3.12
C PHE A 11 1.35 -10.18 -2.72
N GLU A 12 0.44 -10.09 -3.69
CA GLU A 12 -0.98 -10.40 -3.45
C GLU A 12 -1.14 -11.92 -3.51
N HIS A 13 -1.82 -12.48 -2.51
CA HIS A 13 -2.01 -13.91 -2.33
C HIS A 13 -3.43 -14.31 -2.70
N SER A 14 -3.58 -15.44 -3.38
CA SER A 14 -4.90 -16.05 -3.62
C SER A 14 -4.83 -17.57 -3.45
N LEU A 15 -5.89 -18.13 -2.89
CA LEU A 15 -6.11 -19.57 -2.77
C LEU A 15 -7.30 -19.95 -3.64
N ALA A 16 -7.16 -21.02 -4.38
CA ALA A 16 -8.23 -21.61 -5.18
C ALA A 16 -8.22 -23.14 -5.06
N LEU A 17 -9.39 -23.74 -4.95
CA LEU A 17 -9.53 -25.19 -5.02
C LEU A 17 -9.76 -25.60 -6.47
N GLY A 18 -9.09 -26.66 -6.91
CA GLY A 18 -9.23 -27.15 -8.27
C GLY A 18 -8.48 -28.47 -8.53
N PRO A 19 -8.56 -29.03 -9.75
CA PRO A 19 -7.83 -30.24 -10.09
C PRO A 19 -6.31 -30.00 -10.01
N PRO A 20 -5.52 -31.02 -9.63
CA PRO A 20 -4.06 -30.91 -9.65
C PRO A 20 -3.54 -30.51 -11.03
N ARG A 21 -2.56 -29.63 -11.07
CA ARG A 21 -1.93 -29.14 -12.30
C ARG A 21 -0.59 -29.81 -12.52
N ALA A 22 -0.34 -30.29 -13.73
CA ALA A 22 0.95 -30.89 -14.09
C ALA A 22 2.07 -29.83 -13.99
N GLY A 23 3.21 -30.20 -13.37
CA GLY A 23 4.38 -29.32 -13.23
C GLY A 23 4.30 -28.27 -12.12
N GLY A 24 3.26 -28.31 -11.31
CA GLY A 24 3.19 -27.50 -10.07
C GLY A 24 4.16 -28.02 -9.02
N LEU A 25 4.73 -27.10 -8.23
CA LEU A 25 5.48 -27.47 -7.04
C LEU A 25 4.48 -27.75 -5.91
N GLU A 26 4.69 -28.85 -5.19
CA GLU A 26 3.82 -29.27 -4.09
C GLU A 26 4.50 -29.05 -2.74
N VAL A 27 3.78 -28.44 -1.82
CA VAL A 27 4.19 -28.26 -0.43
C VAL A 27 3.10 -28.82 0.47
N SER A 28 3.45 -29.82 1.28
CA SER A 28 2.51 -30.44 2.22
C SER A 28 2.79 -29.97 3.65
N SER A 29 1.73 -29.65 4.38
CA SER A 29 1.76 -29.36 5.81
C SER A 29 0.60 -30.08 6.49
N GLY A 30 0.89 -31.17 7.21
CA GLY A 30 -0.12 -32.05 7.75
C GLY A 30 -0.99 -32.65 6.64
N PRO A 31 -2.32 -32.60 6.73
CA PRO A 31 -3.24 -33.13 5.72
C PRO A 31 -3.42 -32.23 4.51
N VAL A 32 -2.82 -31.05 4.49
CA VAL A 32 -3.01 -30.05 3.44
C VAL A 32 -1.85 -30.06 2.48
N THR A 33 -2.16 -30.18 1.17
CA THR A 33 -1.20 -30.03 0.09
C THR A 33 -1.53 -28.79 -0.73
N LEU A 34 -0.57 -27.88 -0.84
CA LEU A 34 -0.62 -26.69 -1.67
C LEU A 34 0.14 -26.94 -2.96
N GLN A 35 -0.45 -26.53 -4.08
CA GLN A 35 0.26 -26.45 -5.36
C GLN A 35 0.58 -24.99 -5.68
N LEU A 36 1.82 -24.74 -6.11
CA LEU A 36 2.33 -23.42 -6.51
C LEU A 36 2.96 -23.50 -7.90
N ASP A 37 2.82 -22.43 -8.66
CA ASP A 37 3.71 -22.22 -9.80
C ASP A 37 5.11 -21.80 -9.32
N ARG A 38 6.11 -21.89 -10.21
CA ARG A 38 7.52 -21.57 -9.89
C ARG A 38 7.71 -20.13 -9.38
N TRP A 39 6.88 -19.20 -9.84
CA TRP A 39 6.97 -17.79 -9.46
C TRP A 39 6.39 -17.54 -8.07
N SER A 40 5.27 -18.19 -7.78
CA SER A 40 4.66 -18.19 -6.45
C SER A 40 5.56 -18.88 -5.43
N ALA A 41 6.18 -20.00 -5.79
CA ALA A 41 7.10 -20.74 -4.93
C ALA A 41 8.33 -19.89 -4.53
N ALA A 42 8.91 -19.16 -5.49
CA ALA A 42 10.03 -18.26 -5.22
C ALA A 42 9.69 -17.11 -4.22
N ARG A 43 8.38 -16.78 -4.07
CA ARG A 43 7.89 -15.75 -3.16
C ARG A 43 7.27 -16.30 -1.87
N ALA A 44 7.14 -17.61 -1.76
CA ALA A 44 6.44 -18.28 -0.65
C ALA A 44 7.37 -18.69 0.49
N ASP A 45 8.68 -18.47 0.39
CA ASP A 45 9.61 -18.84 1.44
C ASP A 45 9.26 -18.13 2.76
N GLY A 46 9.12 -18.89 3.84
CA GLY A 46 8.71 -18.36 5.13
C GLY A 46 7.27 -17.85 5.25
N LEU A 47 6.44 -18.00 4.18
CA LEU A 47 5.04 -17.60 4.22
C LEU A 47 4.26 -18.38 5.28
N LYS A 48 3.52 -17.66 6.12
CA LYS A 48 2.58 -18.22 7.08
C LYS A 48 1.15 -17.90 6.66
N ILE A 49 0.34 -18.95 6.50
CA ILE A 49 -1.09 -18.83 6.19
C ILE A 49 -1.87 -19.15 7.45
N ARG A 50 -2.77 -18.27 7.85
CA ARG A 50 -3.63 -18.47 9.03
C ARG A 50 -5.09 -18.31 8.64
N VAL A 51 -5.94 -19.15 9.22
CA VAL A 51 -7.40 -18.95 9.16
C VAL A 51 -7.76 -17.82 10.12
N ARG A 52 -8.58 -16.90 9.66
CA ARG A 52 -9.19 -15.84 10.48
C ARG A 52 -10.70 -15.99 10.48
N GLU A 53 -11.28 -15.84 11.66
CA GLU A 53 -12.72 -15.68 11.82
C GLU A 53 -13.05 -14.19 11.97
N SER A 54 -14.07 -13.74 11.25
CA SER A 54 -14.58 -12.38 11.31
C SER A 54 -16.10 -12.41 11.31
N LEU A 55 -16.73 -11.28 11.62
CA LEU A 55 -18.19 -11.11 11.54
C LEU A 55 -18.75 -11.35 10.12
N GLN A 56 -17.89 -11.30 9.10
CA GLN A 56 -18.23 -11.54 7.69
C GLN A 56 -17.97 -12.99 7.25
N GLY A 57 -17.51 -13.87 8.18
CA GLY A 57 -17.19 -15.26 7.91
C GLY A 57 -15.69 -15.61 8.10
N GLN A 58 -15.35 -16.82 7.68
CA GLN A 58 -13.96 -17.29 7.72
C GLN A 58 -13.18 -16.81 6.50
N GLY A 59 -11.92 -16.44 6.70
CA GLY A 59 -10.99 -16.00 5.66
C GLY A 59 -9.57 -16.44 5.97
N PHE A 60 -8.65 -16.11 5.04
CA PHE A 60 -7.23 -16.39 5.21
C PHE A 60 -6.47 -15.09 5.42
N SER A 61 -5.46 -15.13 6.27
CA SER A 61 -4.43 -14.09 6.34
C SER A 61 -3.08 -14.67 5.97
N PHE A 62 -2.29 -13.86 5.31
CA PHE A 62 -0.98 -14.22 4.77
C PHE A 62 0.06 -13.31 5.44
N ASP A 63 1.04 -13.94 6.09
CA ASP A 63 2.19 -13.26 6.66
C ASP A 63 3.42 -13.70 5.85
N ASN A 64 3.82 -12.86 4.91
CA ASN A 64 4.90 -13.15 3.98
C ASN A 64 6.09 -12.25 4.28
N PRO A 65 7.22 -12.79 4.76
CA PRO A 65 8.38 -12.00 5.16
C PRO A 65 9.05 -11.26 3.99
N HIS A 66 8.78 -11.66 2.75
CA HIS A 66 9.31 -11.02 1.56
C HIS A 66 8.39 -9.94 0.98
N ALA A 67 7.17 -9.83 1.50
CA ALA A 67 6.25 -8.78 1.05
C ALA A 67 6.76 -7.40 1.49
N PRO A 68 6.65 -6.37 0.62
CA PRO A 68 6.93 -5.01 1.05
C PRO A 68 6.08 -4.63 2.27
N PRO A 69 6.60 -3.84 3.21
CA PRO A 69 5.86 -3.42 4.39
C PRO A 69 4.54 -2.72 3.99
N PRO A 70 3.52 -2.75 4.84
CA PRO A 70 2.25 -2.08 4.56
C PRO A 70 2.44 -0.57 4.48
N VAL A 71 1.55 0.09 3.73
CA VAL A 71 1.46 1.56 3.73
C VAL A 71 1.13 2.05 5.13
N LYS A 72 1.97 2.92 5.67
CA LYS A 72 1.81 3.50 7.00
C LYS A 72 0.75 4.61 6.97
N GLN A 73 -0.05 4.71 8.01
CA GLN A 73 -0.92 5.86 8.21
C GLN A 73 -0.13 6.94 8.96
N MET A 74 -0.04 8.13 8.39
CA MET A 74 0.60 9.29 8.99
C MET A 74 -0.49 10.28 9.39
N SER A 75 -0.53 10.69 10.64
CA SER A 75 -1.44 11.73 11.09
C SER A 75 -1.02 13.11 10.58
N VAL A 76 -1.94 14.07 10.57
CA VAL A 76 -1.62 15.45 10.17
C VAL A 76 -0.62 16.12 11.13
N GLN A 77 -0.62 15.75 12.41
CA GLN A 77 0.35 16.22 13.41
C GLN A 77 1.76 15.67 13.13
N GLU A 78 1.86 14.38 12.78
CA GLU A 78 3.14 13.76 12.41
C GLU A 78 3.72 14.40 11.14
N LEU A 79 2.88 14.65 10.13
CA LEU A 79 3.32 15.34 8.92
C LEU A 79 3.78 16.77 9.24
N ARG A 80 3.00 17.53 10.04
CA ARG A 80 3.38 18.87 10.46
C ARG A 80 4.73 18.88 11.18
N ALA A 81 4.90 17.99 12.14
CA ALA A 81 6.16 17.88 12.87
C ALA A 81 7.34 17.47 11.95
N ALA A 82 7.12 16.61 10.99
CA ALA A 82 8.15 16.23 10.01
C ALA A 82 8.56 17.41 9.11
N LEU A 83 7.58 18.19 8.63
CA LEU A 83 7.83 19.41 7.84
C LEU A 83 8.58 20.48 8.64
N ASP A 84 8.19 20.70 9.90
CA ASP A 84 8.82 21.69 10.80
C ASP A 84 10.28 21.31 11.13
N ARG A 85 10.60 20.03 11.21
CA ARG A 85 11.99 19.54 11.37
C ARG A 85 12.82 19.60 10.09
N GLY A 86 12.17 19.81 8.93
CA GLY A 86 12.83 19.74 7.64
C GLY A 86 13.20 18.31 7.24
N ASP A 87 12.42 17.33 7.66
CA ASP A 87 12.64 15.93 7.32
C ASP A 87 12.60 15.74 5.80
N LYS A 88 13.51 14.91 5.27
CA LYS A 88 13.56 14.61 3.86
C LYS A 88 12.43 13.66 3.47
N LEU A 89 11.34 14.21 2.95
CA LEU A 89 10.18 13.47 2.47
C LEU A 89 9.65 14.07 1.15
N TRP A 90 8.93 13.24 0.40
CA TRP A 90 8.22 13.63 -0.81
C TRP A 90 6.72 13.62 -0.52
N LEU A 91 6.07 14.78 -0.57
CA LEU A 91 4.63 14.92 -0.33
C LEU A 91 3.90 15.20 -1.65
N PHE A 92 2.91 14.36 -1.97
CA PHE A 92 2.12 14.46 -3.20
C PHE A 92 0.63 14.56 -2.93
N ASP A 93 -0.02 15.47 -3.67
CA ASP A 93 -1.47 15.63 -3.70
C ASP A 93 -2.07 14.91 -4.91
N VAL A 94 -2.79 13.83 -4.66
CA VAL A 94 -3.39 12.99 -5.71
C VAL A 94 -4.80 13.44 -6.12
N ARG A 95 -5.21 14.66 -5.76
CA ARG A 95 -6.49 15.25 -6.17
C ARG A 95 -6.37 15.88 -7.55
N GLY A 96 -7.55 16.16 -8.15
CA GLY A 96 -7.63 16.90 -9.38
C GLY A 96 -7.29 18.39 -9.23
N ASP A 97 -7.06 19.08 -10.35
CA ASP A 97 -6.72 20.50 -10.40
C ASP A 97 -7.81 21.37 -9.77
N ASP A 98 -9.08 21.06 -10.03
CA ASP A 98 -10.23 21.78 -9.46
C ASP A 98 -10.22 21.74 -7.92
N GLU A 99 -9.93 20.60 -7.33
CA GLU A 99 -9.83 20.48 -5.88
C GLU A 99 -8.61 21.20 -5.32
N ARG A 100 -7.48 21.18 -6.02
CA ARG A 100 -6.26 21.89 -5.62
C ARG A 100 -6.43 23.42 -5.71
N ALA A 101 -7.22 23.91 -6.66
CA ALA A 101 -7.56 25.32 -6.78
C ALA A 101 -8.41 25.81 -5.60
N LEU A 102 -9.25 24.95 -5.00
CA LEU A 102 -10.04 25.30 -3.83
C LEU A 102 -9.19 25.35 -2.54
N ALA A 103 -8.33 24.37 -2.37
CA ALA A 103 -7.51 24.21 -1.18
C ALA A 103 -6.24 23.41 -1.51
N SER A 104 -5.08 23.79 -1.01
CA SER A 104 -3.83 23.06 -1.26
C SER A 104 -2.90 23.12 -0.05
N LEU A 105 -2.05 22.11 0.11
CA LEU A 105 -0.93 22.14 1.03
C LEU A 105 0.28 22.73 0.29
N PRO A 106 0.87 23.85 0.78
CA PRO A 106 1.98 24.49 0.06
C PRO A 106 3.21 23.59 -0.15
N ALA A 107 3.42 22.63 0.74
CA ALA A 107 4.53 21.67 0.66
C ALA A 107 4.26 20.50 -0.29
N ALA A 108 3.01 20.30 -0.74
CA ALA A 108 2.65 19.16 -1.58
C ALA A 108 2.85 19.48 -3.07
N LYS A 109 3.43 18.52 -3.79
CA LYS A 109 3.50 18.57 -5.25
C LYS A 109 2.24 17.95 -5.86
N PRO A 110 1.74 18.46 -6.98
CA PRO A 110 0.67 17.81 -7.73
C PRO A 110 1.10 16.41 -8.19
N TRP A 111 0.16 15.49 -8.22
CA TRP A 111 0.38 14.14 -8.74
C TRP A 111 0.10 14.10 -10.25
N ASP A 112 1.06 14.52 -11.03
CA ASP A 112 1.04 14.60 -12.50
C ASP A 112 2.07 13.65 -13.12
N GLU A 113 2.26 13.72 -14.42
CA GLU A 113 3.23 12.90 -15.15
C GLU A 113 4.67 13.10 -14.67
N ASP A 114 5.04 14.31 -14.29
CA ASP A 114 6.39 14.64 -13.83
C ASP A 114 6.61 14.08 -12.40
N ALA A 115 5.60 14.15 -11.53
CA ALA A 115 5.63 13.52 -10.24
C ALA A 115 5.75 11.98 -10.34
N ILE A 116 5.04 11.36 -11.28
CA ILE A 116 5.13 9.93 -11.55
C ILE A 116 6.55 9.54 -11.98
N LYS A 117 7.13 10.25 -12.95
CA LYS A 117 8.51 10.03 -13.41
C LYS A 117 9.52 10.22 -12.27
N LEU A 118 9.32 11.26 -11.47
CA LEU A 118 10.16 11.54 -10.31
C LEU A 118 10.13 10.38 -9.33
N VAL A 119 8.93 9.93 -8.93
CA VAL A 119 8.78 8.83 -7.96
C VAL A 119 9.33 7.52 -8.53
N ASP A 120 9.09 7.21 -9.80
CA ASP A 120 9.63 6.00 -10.44
C ASP A 120 11.17 5.97 -10.49
N GLY A 121 11.84 7.12 -10.31
CA GLY A 121 13.30 7.25 -10.20
C GLY A 121 13.84 7.30 -8.77
N LEU A 122 12.99 7.34 -7.75
CA LEU A 122 13.43 7.40 -6.35
C LEU A 122 13.92 6.03 -5.86
N PRO A 123 14.81 6.00 -4.84
CA PRO A 123 15.13 4.78 -4.12
C PRO A 123 13.87 4.16 -3.50
N ALA A 124 13.83 2.82 -3.42
CA ALA A 124 12.68 2.09 -2.90
C ALA A 124 12.36 2.40 -1.41
N ASP A 125 13.31 2.89 -0.66
CA ASP A 125 13.21 3.29 0.75
C ASP A 125 12.95 4.79 0.94
N ALA A 126 12.81 5.57 -0.13
CA ALA A 126 12.48 6.99 -0.06
C ALA A 126 11.17 7.20 0.72
N THR A 127 11.16 8.17 1.62
CA THR A 127 9.96 8.55 2.36
C THR A 127 9.00 9.29 1.45
N ILE A 128 7.88 8.65 1.11
CA ILE A 128 6.86 9.20 0.23
C ILE A 128 5.52 9.26 0.97
N VAL A 129 4.93 10.44 1.00
CA VAL A 129 3.63 10.69 1.61
C VAL A 129 2.65 11.09 0.51
N PHE A 130 1.55 10.38 0.42
CA PHE A 130 0.45 10.73 -0.46
C PHE A 130 -0.72 11.27 0.36
N HIS A 131 -1.36 12.33 -0.13
CA HIS A 131 -2.61 12.80 0.43
C HIS A 131 -3.67 13.03 -0.65
N CYS A 132 -4.92 13.01 -0.23
CA CYS A 132 -6.06 13.44 -1.03
C CYS A 132 -7.03 14.22 -0.14
N HIS A 133 -8.33 14.22 -0.44
CA HIS A 133 -9.31 14.91 0.41
C HIS A 133 -9.39 14.27 1.80
N ARG A 134 -9.62 12.93 1.90
CA ARG A 134 -9.84 12.21 3.17
C ARG A 134 -9.01 10.92 3.34
N GLY A 135 -8.04 10.67 2.46
CA GLY A 135 -7.11 9.54 2.58
C GLY A 135 -7.42 8.32 1.72
N GLY A 136 -8.60 8.18 1.12
CA GLY A 136 -8.96 6.97 0.34
C GLY A 136 -8.22 6.85 -0.99
N ARG A 137 -8.22 7.89 -1.82
CA ARG A 137 -7.52 7.92 -3.13
C ARG A 137 -6.00 7.81 -2.95
N SER A 138 -5.44 8.50 -1.96
CA SER A 138 -4.02 8.46 -1.65
C SER A 138 -3.56 7.10 -1.12
N GLN A 139 -4.40 6.41 -0.36
CA GLN A 139 -4.14 5.01 0.03
C GLN A 139 -4.01 4.10 -1.20
N ALA A 140 -4.92 4.24 -2.18
CA ALA A 140 -4.88 3.42 -3.39
C ALA A 140 -3.61 3.68 -4.23
N VAL A 141 -3.16 4.94 -4.32
CA VAL A 141 -1.90 5.29 -5.00
C VAL A 141 -0.70 4.70 -4.25
N ALA A 142 -0.64 4.86 -2.93
CA ALA A 142 0.43 4.31 -2.10
C ALA A 142 0.51 2.78 -2.22
N GLU A 143 -0.63 2.07 -2.19
CA GLU A 143 -0.68 0.60 -2.38
C GLU A 143 -0.19 0.17 -3.76
N ARG A 144 -0.44 0.98 -4.81
CA ARG A 144 0.13 0.71 -6.14
C ARG A 144 1.65 0.77 -6.12
N TYR A 145 2.24 1.76 -5.42
CA TYR A 145 3.70 1.89 -5.30
C TYR A 145 4.30 0.84 -4.36
N ARG A 146 3.58 0.44 -3.30
CA ARG A 146 3.97 -0.70 -2.48
C ARG A 146 4.15 -1.97 -3.32
N ARG A 147 3.23 -2.24 -4.24
CA ARG A 147 3.32 -3.37 -5.18
C ARG A 147 4.49 -3.26 -6.18
N LYS A 148 5.00 -2.05 -6.43
CA LYS A 148 6.24 -1.82 -7.19
C LYS A 148 7.51 -2.04 -6.36
N GLY A 149 7.40 -2.30 -5.04
CA GLY A 149 8.53 -2.58 -4.16
C GLY A 149 9.00 -1.41 -3.29
N TYR A 150 8.28 -0.29 -3.28
CA TYR A 150 8.58 0.80 -2.35
C TYR A 150 8.24 0.41 -0.92
N THR A 151 9.12 0.74 0.02
CA THR A 151 9.07 0.22 1.40
C THR A 151 8.75 1.26 2.46
N ASN A 152 8.79 2.55 2.13
CA ASN A 152 8.55 3.64 3.09
C ASN A 152 7.47 4.60 2.59
N LEU A 153 6.28 4.05 2.40
CA LEU A 153 5.11 4.76 1.90
C LEU A 153 4.16 5.12 3.03
N HIS A 154 3.64 6.34 2.95
CA HIS A 154 2.71 6.88 3.92
C HIS A 154 1.45 7.42 3.23
N ASN A 155 0.31 7.18 3.86
CA ASN A 155 -0.95 7.81 3.52
C ASN A 155 -1.29 8.83 4.61
N LEU A 156 -1.58 10.07 4.23
CA LEU A 156 -2.03 11.08 5.19
C LEU A 156 -3.45 10.76 5.63
N ALA A 157 -3.59 10.32 6.87
CA ALA A 157 -4.89 9.98 7.47
C ALA A 157 -5.78 11.22 7.54
N GLY A 158 -7.01 11.10 7.04
CA GLY A 158 -7.94 12.22 6.98
C GLY A 158 -7.64 13.26 5.89
N GLY A 159 -6.46 13.17 5.23
CA GLY A 159 -6.09 14.02 4.10
C GLY A 159 -6.07 15.52 4.40
N ILE A 160 -6.32 16.35 3.37
CA ILE A 160 -6.36 17.81 3.53
C ILE A 160 -7.54 18.28 4.40
N ASP A 161 -8.64 17.52 4.46
CA ASP A 161 -9.79 17.86 5.32
C ASP A 161 -9.37 17.85 6.80
N ALA A 162 -8.65 16.81 7.25
CA ALA A 162 -8.10 16.78 8.62
C ALA A 162 -7.04 17.86 8.83
N TRP A 163 -6.16 18.09 7.86
CA TRP A 163 -5.16 19.14 7.94
C TRP A 163 -5.79 20.52 8.14
N ALA A 164 -6.80 20.87 7.33
CA ALA A 164 -7.50 22.15 7.44
C ALA A 164 -8.19 22.34 8.80
N ARG A 165 -8.70 21.28 9.41
CA ARG A 165 -9.40 21.36 10.70
C ARG A 165 -8.48 21.41 11.91
N GLU A 166 -7.34 20.73 11.85
CA GLU A 166 -6.52 20.44 13.01
C GLU A 166 -5.18 21.20 12.99
N ILE A 167 -4.66 21.55 11.82
CA ILE A 167 -3.34 22.16 11.66
C ILE A 167 -3.44 23.61 11.16
N ASP A 168 -4.18 23.84 10.07
CA ASP A 168 -4.21 25.13 9.39
C ASP A 168 -5.64 25.49 8.96
N ARG A 169 -6.32 26.26 9.77
CA ARG A 169 -7.71 26.68 9.57
C ARG A 169 -7.89 27.75 8.49
N GLU A 170 -6.80 28.29 7.93
CA GLU A 170 -6.87 29.19 6.79
C GLU A 170 -7.11 28.44 5.49
N ILE A 171 -6.82 27.14 5.44
CA ILE A 171 -7.14 26.27 4.33
C ILE A 171 -8.64 25.94 4.33
N PRO A 172 -9.37 26.25 3.23
CA PRO A 172 -10.81 25.99 3.16
C PRO A 172 -11.13 24.49 3.26
N THR A 173 -12.20 24.17 4.00
CA THR A 173 -12.83 22.84 3.95
C THR A 173 -13.94 22.82 2.91
N TYR A 174 -14.10 21.69 2.18
CA TYR A 174 -15.11 21.55 1.11
C TYR A 174 -15.68 20.13 1.06
#